data_978aaa8b9b6ae77f82ec624562021cf6
#
_entry.id   978aaa8b9b6ae77f82ec624562021cf6
#
_cell.length_a   1.000
_cell.length_b   1.000
_cell.length_c   1.000
_cell.angle_alpha   90.00
_cell.angle_beta   90.00
_cell.angle_gamma   90.00
#
_symmetry.space_group_name_H-M   'P 1'
#
loop_
_entity.id
_entity.type
_entity.pdbx_description
1 polymer ?
#
loop_
_entity_poly.entity_id
_entity_poly.type
_entity_poly.pdbx_seq_one_letter_code
_entity_poly.pdbx_strand_id
1 'polypeptide(L)'
;MNEKGDTVYRQAGSSSNYYRNYKFLKKYKGRAYRNAKGKLVKKPKDFTRYNTMPLQEINDFLIGLMYPNLLPEDKKLELLPEDYNLLLKAMGSYPRESDFPKYDASRYEDSFKKYLMLANYHDTIMVDTMRIFNVVGQSYGWLSDCAYFVDYKNNIDFFLSAVIYVNANQILNDGRYEYKSIGFPFLSNLGRLIYDYERSRKREQTGSFDRFIQLYQNP
;
A
#
# COMPACT_ATOMS: atom_id res chain seq x y z
N MET A 1 -14.00 17.73 5.12
CA MET A 1 -13.93 19.21 5.30
C MET A 1 -14.29 19.85 3.99
N ASN A 2 -14.80 21.06 3.98
CA ASN A 2 -15.03 21.81 2.73
C ASN A 2 -13.73 22.56 2.32
N GLU A 3 -13.76 23.27 1.18
CA GLU A 3 -12.60 24.03 0.67
C GLU A 3 -12.08 25.11 1.64
N LYS A 4 -12.92 25.56 2.59
CA LYS A 4 -12.55 26.52 3.64
C LYS A 4 -11.96 25.86 4.88
N GLY A 5 -11.85 24.53 4.89
CA GLY A 5 -11.34 23.74 6.03
C GLY A 5 -12.36 23.45 7.11
N ASP A 6 -13.63 23.83 6.93
CA ASP A 6 -14.68 23.55 7.91
C ASP A 6 -15.07 22.08 7.90
N THR A 7 -15.38 21.51 9.06
CA THR A 7 -15.91 20.15 9.17
C THR A 7 -17.38 20.14 8.70
N VAL A 8 -17.64 19.57 7.53
CA VAL A 8 -19.00 19.42 6.98
C VAL A 8 -19.72 18.17 7.46
N TYR A 9 -18.97 17.15 7.88
CA TYR A 9 -19.52 15.92 8.43
C TYR A 9 -18.55 15.30 9.44
N ARG A 10 -19.09 14.81 10.54
CA ARG A 10 -18.35 14.06 11.56
C ARG A 10 -19.08 12.75 11.85
N GLN A 11 -18.49 11.65 11.48
CA GLN A 11 -18.99 10.34 11.85
C GLN A 11 -18.70 10.05 13.31
N ALA A 12 -19.66 9.45 14.02
CA ALA A 12 -19.41 8.93 15.35
C ALA A 12 -18.31 7.86 15.32
N GLY A 13 -17.50 7.83 16.36
CA GLY A 13 -16.47 6.78 16.49
C GLY A 13 -17.12 5.40 16.49
N SER A 14 -16.55 4.49 15.70
CA SER A 14 -16.91 3.08 15.72
C SER A 14 -15.75 2.24 16.24
N SER A 15 -16.05 1.15 16.91
CA SER A 15 -15.06 0.19 17.38
C SER A 15 -15.49 -1.22 17.05
N SER A 16 -14.52 -2.09 16.79
CA SER A 16 -14.75 -3.52 16.60
C SER A 16 -13.91 -4.31 17.58
N ASN A 17 -14.53 -5.31 18.20
CA ASN A 17 -13.86 -6.30 19.04
C ASN A 17 -13.46 -7.54 18.27
N TYR A 18 -13.60 -7.52 16.94
CA TYR A 18 -13.22 -8.64 16.10
C TYR A 18 -11.69 -8.68 15.90
N TYR A 19 -11.06 -9.76 16.36
CA TYR A 19 -9.65 -10.04 16.15
C TYR A 19 -9.49 -11.35 15.42
N ARG A 20 -8.85 -11.34 14.25
CA ARG A 20 -8.43 -12.57 13.60
C ARG A 20 -7.29 -13.21 14.38
N ASN A 21 -7.51 -14.43 14.86
CA ASN A 21 -6.49 -15.18 15.60
C ASN A 21 -5.71 -16.09 14.65
N TYR A 22 -4.63 -15.56 14.07
CA TYR A 22 -3.71 -16.36 13.27
C TYR A 22 -2.79 -17.17 14.19
N LYS A 23 -3.07 -18.46 14.37
CA LYS A 23 -2.28 -19.35 15.23
C LYS A 23 -0.80 -19.44 14.81
N PHE A 24 -0.51 -19.26 13.54
CA PHE A 24 0.84 -19.32 12.97
C PHE A 24 1.63 -18.02 13.10
N LEU A 25 1.00 -16.90 13.47
CA LEU A 25 1.72 -15.64 13.60
C LEU A 25 2.37 -15.52 14.97
N LYS A 26 3.67 -15.17 14.95
CA LYS A 26 4.41 -14.84 16.17
C LYS A 26 3.87 -13.53 16.76
N LYS A 27 3.22 -13.60 17.91
CA LYS A 27 2.54 -12.46 18.55
C LYS A 27 3.50 -11.49 19.27
N TYR A 28 4.65 -11.98 19.72
CA TYR A 28 5.65 -11.20 20.43
C TYR A 28 6.77 -10.79 19.47
N LYS A 29 7.03 -9.48 19.35
CA LYS A 29 7.99 -8.91 18.41
C LYS A 29 9.05 -8.07 19.11
N GLY A 30 10.25 -8.01 18.53
CA GLY A 30 11.39 -7.28 19.04
C GLY A 30 11.96 -7.88 20.33
N ARG A 31 13.05 -7.29 20.86
CA ARG A 31 13.63 -7.63 22.17
C ARG A 31 13.23 -6.65 23.27
N ALA A 32 12.87 -5.42 22.88
CA ALA A 32 12.42 -4.36 23.74
C ALA A 32 11.50 -3.38 22.99
N TYR A 33 10.88 -2.49 23.70
CA TYR A 33 10.09 -1.42 23.10
C TYR A 33 10.04 -0.19 24.02
N ARG A 34 9.77 1.00 23.43
CA ARG A 34 9.40 2.19 24.18
C ARG A 34 7.88 2.26 24.36
N ASN A 35 7.45 2.46 25.60
CA ASN A 35 6.02 2.63 25.89
C ASN A 35 5.55 4.06 25.56
N ALA A 36 4.26 4.36 25.76
CA ALA A 36 3.67 5.68 25.48
C ALA A 36 4.36 6.84 26.24
N LYS A 37 5.00 6.56 27.36
CA LYS A 37 5.78 7.54 28.15
C LYS A 37 7.26 7.61 27.72
N GLY A 38 7.63 6.95 26.61
CA GLY A 38 9.02 6.91 26.12
C GLY A 38 9.97 5.98 26.89
N LYS A 39 9.52 5.35 28.00
CA LYS A 39 10.32 4.48 28.84
C LYS A 39 10.63 3.16 28.13
N LEU A 40 11.91 2.73 28.18
CA LEU A 40 12.32 1.44 27.62
C LEU A 40 11.81 0.27 28.49
N VAL A 41 11.11 -0.64 27.84
CA VAL A 41 10.63 -1.90 28.43
C VAL A 41 11.44 -3.04 27.82
N LYS A 42 12.26 -3.69 28.61
CA LYS A 42 13.20 -4.76 28.20
C LYS A 42 12.51 -6.12 28.09
N LYS A 43 11.49 -6.22 27.24
CA LYS A 43 10.80 -7.45 26.87
C LYS A 43 10.15 -7.28 25.50
N PRO A 44 9.87 -8.39 24.76
CA PRO A 44 9.13 -8.32 23.51
C PRO A 44 7.79 -7.62 23.67
N LYS A 45 7.37 -6.86 22.63
CA LYS A 45 6.05 -6.21 22.60
C LYS A 45 4.99 -7.24 22.17
N ASP A 46 3.90 -7.27 22.91
CA ASP A 46 2.73 -8.10 22.60
C ASP A 46 1.86 -7.45 21.52
N PHE A 47 1.64 -8.15 20.42
CA PHE A 47 0.80 -7.76 19.29
C PHE A 47 -0.50 -8.56 19.21
N THR A 48 -0.88 -9.30 20.25
CA THR A 48 -2.08 -10.15 20.25
C THR A 48 -3.35 -9.37 19.89
N ARG A 49 -3.43 -8.09 20.29
CA ARG A 49 -4.59 -7.21 20.04
C ARG A 49 -4.35 -6.18 18.94
N TYR A 50 -3.33 -6.36 18.12
CA TYR A 50 -3.08 -5.49 16.98
C TYR A 50 -3.66 -6.10 15.72
N ASN A 51 -4.14 -5.25 14.81
CA ASN A 51 -4.52 -5.69 13.48
C ASN A 51 -3.28 -6.20 12.76
N THR A 52 -3.29 -7.47 12.43
CA THR A 52 -2.24 -8.13 11.67
C THR A 52 -2.90 -8.92 10.55
N MET A 53 -2.30 -8.89 9.38
CA MET A 53 -2.77 -9.63 8.22
C MET A 53 -1.55 -10.24 7.51
N PRO A 54 -1.59 -11.53 7.13
CA PRO A 54 -0.55 -12.11 6.29
C PRO A 54 -0.45 -11.39 4.95
N LEU A 55 0.77 -11.30 4.41
CA LEU A 55 1.01 -10.66 3.10
C LEU A 55 0.14 -11.27 2.00
N GLN A 56 -0.03 -12.59 2.00
CA GLN A 56 -0.88 -13.30 1.06
C GLN A 56 -2.34 -12.80 1.11
N GLU A 57 -2.92 -12.64 2.30
CA GLU A 57 -4.30 -12.17 2.43
C GLU A 57 -4.47 -10.72 1.94
N ILE A 58 -3.47 -9.85 2.15
CA ILE A 58 -3.50 -8.48 1.60
C ILE A 58 -3.45 -8.53 0.07
N ASN A 59 -2.60 -9.41 -0.48
CA ASN A 59 -2.52 -9.61 -1.92
C ASN A 59 -3.83 -10.15 -2.51
N ASP A 60 -4.43 -11.15 -1.88
CA ASP A 60 -5.71 -11.74 -2.31
C ASP A 60 -6.84 -10.70 -2.24
N PHE A 61 -6.84 -9.87 -1.20
CA PHE A 61 -7.76 -8.74 -1.08
C PHE A 61 -7.58 -7.73 -2.22
N LEU A 62 -6.33 -7.38 -2.55
CA LEU A 62 -6.04 -6.49 -3.68
C LEU A 62 -6.50 -7.09 -5.01
N ILE A 63 -6.26 -8.38 -5.25
CA ILE A 63 -6.77 -9.09 -6.45
C ILE A 63 -8.29 -9.00 -6.50
N GLY A 64 -8.97 -9.22 -5.37
CA GLY A 64 -10.42 -9.12 -5.28
C GLY A 64 -10.99 -7.74 -5.57
N LEU A 65 -10.27 -6.68 -5.18
CA LEU A 65 -10.63 -5.30 -5.54
C LEU A 65 -10.39 -5.02 -7.02
N MET A 66 -9.27 -5.48 -7.56
CA MET A 66 -8.93 -5.27 -8.97
C MET A 66 -9.84 -6.09 -9.90
N TYR A 67 -10.18 -7.32 -9.52
CA TYR A 67 -10.91 -8.28 -10.34
C TYR A 67 -11.99 -9.01 -9.53
N PRO A 68 -13.04 -8.33 -9.07
CA PRO A 68 -14.08 -8.93 -8.22
C PRO A 68 -14.77 -10.14 -8.85
N ASN A 69 -14.83 -10.17 -10.19
CA ASN A 69 -15.44 -11.29 -10.92
C ASN A 69 -14.63 -12.58 -10.91
N LEU A 70 -13.36 -12.53 -10.47
CA LEU A 70 -12.51 -13.72 -10.27
C LEU A 70 -12.76 -14.39 -8.92
N LEU A 71 -13.43 -13.70 -7.99
CA LEU A 71 -13.74 -14.26 -6.68
C LEU A 71 -15.03 -15.09 -6.72
N PRO A 72 -15.08 -16.21 -5.98
CA PRO A 72 -16.33 -16.89 -5.65
C PRO A 72 -17.32 -15.91 -5.00
N GLU A 73 -18.61 -16.13 -5.20
CA GLU A 73 -19.66 -15.20 -4.75
C GLU A 73 -19.63 -14.95 -3.24
N ASP A 74 -19.37 -16.00 -2.45
CA ASP A 74 -19.24 -15.95 -0.99
C ASP A 74 -17.98 -15.23 -0.47
N LYS A 75 -17.08 -14.85 -1.37
CA LYS A 75 -15.83 -14.12 -1.05
C LYS A 75 -15.78 -12.72 -1.66
N LYS A 76 -16.77 -12.36 -2.46
CA LYS A 76 -16.87 -11.00 -2.99
C LYS A 76 -17.08 -10.00 -1.85
N LEU A 77 -16.52 -8.83 -2.02
CA LEU A 77 -16.78 -7.72 -1.11
C LEU A 77 -18.18 -7.16 -1.41
N GLU A 78 -18.97 -6.94 -0.38
CA GLU A 78 -20.30 -6.29 -0.48
C GLU A 78 -20.13 -4.78 -0.72
N LEU A 79 -19.62 -4.43 -1.91
CA LEU A 79 -19.35 -3.06 -2.34
C LEU A 79 -20.20 -2.74 -3.58
N LEU A 80 -20.69 -1.52 -3.63
CA LEU A 80 -21.35 -0.98 -4.83
C LEU A 80 -20.30 -0.65 -5.91
N PRO A 81 -20.69 -0.55 -7.19
CA PRO A 81 -19.77 -0.14 -8.26
C PRO A 81 -19.07 1.18 -7.97
N GLU A 82 -19.77 2.15 -7.35
CA GLU A 82 -19.23 3.45 -6.96
C GLU A 82 -18.15 3.32 -5.87
N ASP A 83 -18.29 2.38 -4.93
CA ASP A 83 -17.31 2.12 -3.88
C ASP A 83 -16.03 1.55 -4.50
N TYR A 84 -16.16 0.61 -5.45
CA TYR A 84 -15.00 0.10 -6.20
C TYR A 84 -14.26 1.22 -6.93
N ASN A 85 -14.99 2.09 -7.65
CA ASN A 85 -14.40 3.21 -8.37
C ASN A 85 -13.68 4.18 -7.42
N LEU A 86 -14.30 4.51 -6.28
CA LEU A 86 -13.70 5.36 -5.25
C LEU A 86 -12.39 4.76 -4.72
N LEU A 87 -12.40 3.48 -4.36
CA LEU A 87 -11.24 2.79 -3.83
C LEU A 87 -10.12 2.72 -4.87
N LEU A 88 -10.43 2.30 -6.09
CA LEU A 88 -9.47 2.22 -7.18
C LEU A 88 -8.86 3.59 -7.51
N LYS A 89 -9.71 4.63 -7.60
CA LYS A 89 -9.25 6.00 -7.84
C LYS A 89 -8.31 6.44 -6.72
N ALA A 90 -8.68 6.25 -5.46
CA ALA A 90 -7.85 6.62 -4.31
C ALA A 90 -6.52 5.85 -4.26
N MET A 91 -6.53 4.55 -4.57
CA MET A 91 -5.33 3.70 -4.55
C MET A 91 -4.35 4.02 -5.67
N GLY A 92 -4.83 4.37 -6.86
CA GLY A 92 -4.00 4.61 -8.03
C GLY A 92 -3.65 6.07 -8.25
N SER A 93 -4.27 7.03 -7.53
CA SER A 93 -3.97 8.46 -7.66
C SER A 93 -2.59 8.82 -7.11
N TYR A 94 -2.01 9.84 -7.70
CA TYR A 94 -0.78 10.49 -7.24
C TYR A 94 -1.12 11.77 -6.47
N PRO A 95 -0.26 12.26 -5.55
CA PRO A 95 -0.54 13.46 -4.77
C PRO A 95 -0.93 14.67 -5.61
N ARG A 96 -0.31 14.87 -6.77
CA ARG A 96 -0.60 16.00 -7.68
C ARG A 96 -2.02 15.98 -8.24
N GLU A 97 -2.70 14.83 -8.23
CA GLU A 97 -4.05 14.62 -8.78
C GLU A 97 -5.15 14.83 -7.73
N SER A 98 -4.77 15.18 -6.50
CA SER A 98 -5.73 15.43 -5.43
C SER A 98 -6.13 16.91 -5.40
N ASP A 99 -7.42 17.18 -5.56
CA ASP A 99 -7.97 18.53 -5.45
C ASP A 99 -8.21 18.92 -4.00
N PHE A 100 -8.58 17.92 -3.16
CA PHE A 100 -8.80 18.15 -1.74
C PHE A 100 -8.46 16.92 -0.87
N PRO A 101 -7.50 17.06 0.10
CA PRO A 101 -6.62 18.21 0.27
C PRO A 101 -5.66 18.35 -0.92
N LYS A 102 -5.34 19.58 -1.29
CA LYS A 102 -4.31 19.83 -2.29
C LYS A 102 -2.94 19.60 -1.65
N TYR A 103 -2.18 18.67 -2.20
CA TYR A 103 -0.84 18.35 -1.69
C TYR A 103 0.21 19.29 -2.24
N ASP A 104 1.12 19.71 -1.37
CA ASP A 104 2.32 20.47 -1.76
C ASP A 104 3.31 19.56 -2.47
N ALA A 105 3.54 19.79 -3.77
CA ALA A 105 4.42 18.97 -4.60
C ALA A 105 5.88 18.92 -4.09
N SER A 106 6.33 19.94 -3.34
CA SER A 106 7.67 19.94 -2.73
C SER A 106 7.82 18.94 -1.59
N ARG A 107 6.71 18.45 -1.03
CA ARG A 107 6.68 17.50 0.09
C ARG A 107 6.11 16.16 -0.29
N TYR A 108 5.24 16.13 -1.29
CA TYR A 108 4.48 14.95 -1.71
C TYR A 108 4.67 14.73 -3.21
N GLU A 109 5.80 14.14 -3.54
CA GLU A 109 6.11 13.74 -4.91
C GLU A 109 5.20 12.59 -5.36
N ASP A 110 5.15 12.31 -6.65
CA ASP A 110 4.35 11.20 -7.20
C ASP A 110 4.78 9.82 -6.67
N SER A 111 6.04 9.70 -6.24
CA SER A 111 6.56 8.51 -5.55
C SER A 111 6.01 8.31 -4.13
N PHE A 112 5.30 9.31 -3.57
CA PHE A 112 4.79 9.23 -2.20
C PHE A 112 3.87 8.03 -2.00
N LYS A 113 4.26 7.16 -1.07
CA LYS A 113 3.55 5.90 -0.77
C LYS A 113 3.46 4.89 -1.93
N LYS A 114 4.34 4.98 -2.93
CA LYS A 114 4.52 3.99 -3.99
C LYS A 114 5.89 3.32 -3.81
N TYR A 115 6.04 2.48 -2.77
CA TYR A 115 7.35 1.98 -2.34
C TYR A 115 7.98 1.02 -3.34
N LEU A 116 7.17 0.07 -3.84
CA LEU A 116 7.60 -0.77 -4.95
C LEU A 116 7.79 0.11 -6.18
N MET A 117 8.99 0.07 -6.75
CA MET A 117 9.42 0.77 -7.95
C MET A 117 9.75 2.26 -7.79
N LEU A 118 8.99 3.06 -7.01
CA LEU A 118 9.14 4.51 -6.97
C LEU A 118 9.78 5.06 -5.69
N ALA A 119 9.91 4.28 -4.60
CA ALA A 119 10.57 4.77 -3.40
C ALA A 119 12.02 5.21 -3.71
N ASN A 120 12.43 6.37 -3.19
CA ASN A 120 13.70 7.04 -3.48
C ASN A 120 13.91 7.50 -4.94
N TYR A 121 12.86 7.56 -5.72
CA TYR A 121 12.91 8.12 -7.06
C TYR A 121 12.16 9.44 -7.11
N HIS A 122 12.86 10.47 -7.59
CA HIS A 122 12.33 11.80 -7.82
C HIS A 122 11.87 12.01 -9.26
N ASP A 123 11.78 10.93 -10.05
CA ASP A 123 11.52 11.01 -11.48
C ASP A 123 10.01 10.91 -11.77
N THR A 124 9.45 11.99 -12.30
CA THR A 124 8.04 12.08 -12.70
C THR A 124 7.73 11.34 -14.01
N ILE A 125 8.75 10.85 -14.72
CA ILE A 125 8.65 10.38 -16.11
C ILE A 125 7.81 9.10 -16.28
N MET A 126 7.72 8.26 -15.26
CA MET A 126 6.96 6.99 -15.37
C MET A 126 5.45 7.15 -15.14
N VAL A 127 5.03 8.27 -14.63
CA VAL A 127 3.71 8.47 -14.05
C VAL A 127 2.60 8.58 -15.10
N ASP A 128 2.89 9.12 -16.27
CA ASP A 128 1.86 9.41 -17.28
C ASP A 128 1.41 8.17 -18.07
N THR A 129 2.21 7.12 -18.06
CA THR A 129 1.91 5.87 -18.79
C THR A 129 1.64 4.68 -17.88
N MET A 130 1.85 4.83 -16.56
CA MET A 130 1.73 3.77 -15.57
C MET A 130 0.84 4.18 -14.41
N ARG A 131 0.06 3.22 -13.92
CA ARG A 131 -0.65 3.33 -12.62
C ARG A 131 -0.20 2.23 -11.68
N ILE A 132 -0.11 2.60 -10.41
CA ILE A 132 0.22 1.68 -9.32
C ILE A 132 -0.90 1.76 -8.29
N PHE A 133 -1.74 0.74 -8.27
CA PHE A 133 -2.81 0.59 -7.29
C PHE A 133 -2.26 -0.18 -6.10
N ASN A 134 -2.07 0.47 -4.97
CA ASN A 134 -1.36 -0.17 -3.87
C ASN A 134 -1.89 0.13 -2.47
N VAL A 135 -1.53 -0.77 -1.55
CA VAL A 135 -1.74 -0.64 -0.11
C VAL A 135 -0.39 -0.80 0.57
N VAL A 136 -0.01 0.19 1.38
CA VAL A 136 1.28 0.21 2.05
C VAL A 136 1.17 0.06 3.56
N GLY A 137 2.21 -0.50 4.17
CA GLY A 137 2.39 -0.56 5.61
C GLY A 137 3.78 -0.10 6.03
N GLN A 138 3.85 0.77 7.04
CA GLN A 138 5.12 1.21 7.62
C GLN A 138 4.97 1.38 9.11
N SER A 139 5.48 0.42 9.89
CA SER A 139 5.39 0.48 11.34
C SER A 139 6.43 -0.42 12.00
N TYR A 140 7.02 0.04 13.10
CA TYR A 140 7.92 -0.75 13.96
C TYR A 140 9.10 -1.43 13.26
N GLY A 141 9.55 -0.89 12.15
CA GLY A 141 10.59 -1.50 11.32
C GLY A 141 10.06 -2.38 10.20
N TRP A 142 8.77 -2.68 10.16
CA TRP A 142 8.12 -3.33 9.03
C TRP A 142 7.80 -2.33 7.94
N LEU A 143 8.12 -2.67 6.72
CA LEU A 143 7.78 -1.91 5.53
C LEU A 143 7.19 -2.89 4.51
N SER A 144 5.98 -2.63 4.05
CA SER A 144 5.28 -3.47 3.08
C SER A 144 4.65 -2.63 2.00
N ASP A 145 4.54 -3.20 0.82
CA ASP A 145 3.75 -2.69 -0.28
C ASP A 145 3.13 -3.86 -1.04
N CYS A 146 1.83 -3.81 -1.27
CA CYS A 146 1.07 -4.74 -2.09
C CYS A 146 0.49 -3.93 -3.22
N ALA A 147 0.92 -4.19 -4.45
CA ALA A 147 0.64 -3.34 -5.60
C ALA A 147 0.18 -4.14 -6.82
N TYR A 148 -0.74 -3.56 -7.57
CA TYR A 148 -1.06 -3.90 -8.94
C TYR A 148 -0.55 -2.80 -9.85
N PHE A 149 0.30 -3.16 -10.78
CA PHE A 149 0.92 -2.28 -11.77
C PHE A 149 0.18 -2.39 -13.08
N VAL A 150 -0.05 -1.26 -13.73
CA VAL A 150 -0.62 -1.20 -15.09
C VAL A 150 0.19 -0.19 -15.89
N ASP A 151 0.92 -0.67 -16.88
CA ASP A 151 1.63 0.17 -17.86
C ASP A 151 0.85 0.14 -19.18
N TYR A 152 0.15 1.21 -19.44
CA TYR A 152 -0.70 1.37 -20.64
C TYR A 152 0.09 1.43 -21.94
N LYS A 153 1.30 2.00 -21.88
CA LYS A 153 2.16 2.18 -23.04
C LYS A 153 2.73 0.86 -23.56
N ASN A 154 3.17 0.02 -22.64
CA ASN A 154 3.81 -1.25 -22.97
C ASN A 154 2.83 -2.43 -22.86
N ASN A 155 1.58 -2.19 -22.49
CA ASN A 155 0.55 -3.19 -22.29
C ASN A 155 0.96 -4.29 -21.30
N ILE A 156 1.47 -3.84 -20.14
CA ILE A 156 1.99 -4.71 -19.08
C ILE A 156 1.15 -4.50 -17.83
N ASP A 157 0.78 -5.60 -17.19
CA ASP A 157 0.20 -5.58 -15.85
C ASP A 157 0.72 -6.75 -15.02
N PHE A 158 0.84 -6.55 -13.72
CA PHE A 158 1.22 -7.61 -12.78
C PHE A 158 0.91 -7.19 -11.34
N PHE A 159 0.73 -8.20 -10.49
CA PHE A 159 0.68 -8.02 -9.05
C PHE A 159 2.05 -8.29 -8.44
N LEU A 160 2.44 -7.45 -7.49
CA LEU A 160 3.65 -7.65 -6.69
C LEU A 160 3.39 -7.23 -5.25
N SER A 161 3.67 -8.12 -4.32
CA SER A 161 3.54 -7.87 -2.90
C SER A 161 4.82 -8.24 -2.17
N ALA A 162 5.34 -7.32 -1.39
CA ALA A 162 6.57 -7.53 -0.64
C ALA A 162 6.51 -6.90 0.76
N VAL A 163 7.24 -7.52 1.69
CA VAL A 163 7.45 -7.01 3.03
C VAL A 163 8.91 -7.19 3.43
N ILE A 164 9.48 -6.18 4.07
CA ILE A 164 10.82 -6.25 4.66
C ILE A 164 10.79 -5.76 6.11
N TYR A 165 11.60 -6.35 6.96
CA TYR A 165 11.82 -5.91 8.33
C TYR A 165 13.18 -5.27 8.49
N VAL A 166 13.19 -3.99 8.82
CA VAL A 166 14.38 -3.15 8.92
C VAL A 166 14.44 -2.48 10.31
N ASN A 167 14.82 -3.27 11.31
CA ASN A 167 14.99 -2.85 12.70
C ASN A 167 16.16 -3.62 13.31
N ALA A 168 17.37 -3.20 13.01
CA ALA A 168 18.61 -3.89 13.41
C ALA A 168 18.78 -3.97 14.95
N ASN A 169 18.35 -2.95 15.68
CA ASN A 169 18.44 -2.94 17.14
C ASN A 169 17.33 -3.69 17.85
N GLN A 170 16.29 -4.14 17.11
CA GLN A 170 15.12 -4.87 17.62
C GLN A 170 14.35 -4.15 18.75
N ILE A 171 14.51 -2.83 18.86
CA ILE A 171 13.74 -2.00 19.79
C ILE A 171 12.58 -1.38 19.05
N LEU A 172 11.36 -1.68 19.46
CA LEU A 172 10.16 -1.15 18.83
C LEU A 172 9.79 0.22 19.42
N ASN A 173 9.20 1.08 18.60
CA ASN A 173 8.73 2.41 18.97
C ASN A 173 9.86 3.34 19.49
N ASP A 174 11.08 3.18 18.97
CA ASP A 174 12.21 4.07 19.28
C ASP A 174 12.56 5.05 18.15
N GLY A 175 11.84 4.94 17.02
CA GLY A 175 12.06 5.79 15.83
C GLY A 175 13.34 5.49 15.05
N ARG A 176 14.07 4.43 15.38
CA ARG A 176 15.33 4.06 14.73
C ARG A 176 15.15 2.84 13.85
N TYR A 177 14.79 3.08 12.60
CA TYR A 177 14.55 2.04 11.61
C TYR A 177 15.30 2.37 10.33
N GLU A 178 15.84 1.36 9.67
CA GLU A 178 16.62 1.50 8.44
C GLU A 178 15.72 1.62 7.19
N TYR A 179 14.56 2.33 7.32
CA TYR A 179 13.63 2.51 6.21
C TYR A 179 14.30 3.18 5.01
N LYS A 180 15.03 4.29 5.24
CA LYS A 180 15.66 5.07 4.17
C LYS A 180 16.88 4.40 3.57
N SER A 181 17.69 3.75 4.40
CA SER A 181 18.98 3.17 3.96
C SER A 181 18.85 1.76 3.40
N ILE A 182 17.79 1.00 3.79
CA ILE A 182 17.62 -0.40 3.37
C ILE A 182 16.21 -0.63 2.81
N GLY A 183 15.17 -0.26 3.56
CA GLY A 183 13.79 -0.63 3.23
C GLY A 183 13.30 -0.09 1.89
N PHE A 184 13.35 1.21 1.69
CA PHE A 184 12.94 1.85 0.44
C PHE A 184 13.79 1.45 -0.76
N PRO A 185 15.16 1.42 -0.66
CA PRO A 185 15.98 0.91 -1.76
C PRO A 185 15.65 -0.53 -2.14
N PHE A 186 15.43 -1.40 -1.15
CA PHE A 186 15.06 -2.79 -1.41
C PHE A 186 13.76 -2.90 -2.20
N LEU A 187 12.66 -2.27 -1.72
CA LEU A 187 11.37 -2.35 -2.39
C LEU A 187 11.40 -1.71 -3.78
N SER A 188 12.08 -0.57 -3.92
CA SER A 188 12.22 0.11 -5.20
C SER A 188 12.96 -0.74 -6.24
N ASN A 189 14.08 -1.32 -5.85
CA ASN A 189 14.88 -2.19 -6.74
C ASN A 189 14.13 -3.48 -7.09
N LEU A 190 13.40 -4.07 -6.13
CA LEU A 190 12.57 -5.25 -6.37
C LEU A 190 11.49 -4.95 -7.42
N GLY A 191 10.76 -3.85 -7.27
CA GLY A 191 9.72 -3.46 -8.22
C GLY A 191 10.25 -3.26 -9.63
N ARG A 192 11.43 -2.64 -9.76
CA ARG A 192 12.10 -2.43 -11.06
C ARG A 192 12.55 -3.73 -11.68
N LEU A 193 13.19 -4.58 -10.91
CA LEU A 193 13.65 -5.89 -11.38
C LEU A 193 12.48 -6.71 -11.95
N ILE A 194 11.37 -6.75 -11.23
CA ILE A 194 10.18 -7.47 -11.68
C ILE A 194 9.55 -6.79 -12.91
N TYR A 195 9.48 -5.47 -12.94
CA TYR A 195 8.97 -4.73 -14.09
C TYR A 195 9.81 -5.00 -15.35
N ASP A 196 11.15 -4.98 -15.26
CA ASP A 196 12.05 -5.29 -16.37
C ASP A 196 11.88 -6.73 -16.86
N TYR A 197 11.69 -7.67 -15.94
CA TYR A 197 11.34 -9.04 -16.28
C TYR A 197 10.02 -9.11 -17.02
N GLU A 198 8.95 -8.47 -16.53
CA GLU A 198 7.63 -8.44 -17.16
C GLU A 198 7.65 -7.77 -18.56
N ARG A 199 8.51 -6.78 -18.77
CA ARG A 199 8.74 -6.15 -20.08
C ARG A 199 9.38 -7.11 -21.09
N SER A 200 10.25 -7.97 -20.62
CA SER A 200 10.96 -8.94 -21.49
C SER A 200 10.16 -10.22 -21.75
N ARG A 201 9.18 -10.52 -20.87
CA ARG A 201 8.39 -11.74 -20.92
C ARG A 201 7.41 -11.71 -22.11
N LYS A 202 7.42 -12.78 -22.92
CA LYS A 202 6.39 -12.96 -23.95
C LYS A 202 5.03 -13.19 -23.28
N ARG A 203 4.04 -12.39 -23.66
CA ARG A 203 2.66 -12.51 -23.18
C ARG A 203 1.81 -13.19 -24.25
N GLU A 204 1.02 -14.17 -23.84
CA GLU A 204 0.07 -14.87 -24.73
C GLU A 204 -1.24 -14.09 -24.86
N GLN A 205 -1.60 -13.35 -23.83
CA GLN A 205 -2.81 -12.52 -23.81
C GLN A 205 -2.48 -11.15 -23.23
N THR A 206 -3.11 -10.13 -23.79
CA THR A 206 -3.06 -8.75 -23.29
C THR A 206 -4.42 -8.41 -22.71
N GLY A 207 -4.43 -7.86 -21.49
CA GLY A 207 -5.65 -7.40 -20.83
C GLY A 207 -6.16 -6.09 -21.43
N SER A 208 -7.45 -5.80 -21.29
CA SER A 208 -7.97 -4.45 -21.49
C SER A 208 -7.81 -3.65 -20.20
N PHE A 209 -7.20 -2.47 -20.30
CA PHE A 209 -7.00 -1.55 -19.18
C PHE A 209 -7.99 -0.38 -19.21
N ASP A 210 -8.97 -0.39 -20.11
CA ASP A 210 -9.92 0.72 -20.35
C ASP A 210 -10.58 1.20 -19.07
N ARG A 211 -11.01 0.29 -18.20
CA ARG A 211 -11.64 0.64 -16.93
C ARG A 211 -10.73 1.44 -16.00
N PHE A 212 -9.42 1.16 -16.01
CA PHE A 212 -8.45 1.87 -15.18
C PHE A 212 -8.09 3.23 -15.79
N ILE A 213 -8.08 3.33 -17.12
CA ILE A 213 -7.88 4.59 -17.84
C ILE A 213 -9.06 5.53 -17.56
N GLN A 214 -10.29 5.04 -17.68
CA GLN A 214 -11.52 5.81 -17.47
C GLN A 214 -11.63 6.43 -16.07
N LEU A 215 -11.08 5.78 -15.04
CA LEU A 215 -11.07 6.33 -13.66
C LEU A 215 -10.40 7.72 -13.55
N TYR A 216 -9.51 8.06 -14.49
CA TYR A 216 -8.70 9.28 -14.46
C TYR A 216 -8.99 10.23 -15.62
N GLN A 217 -9.84 9.85 -16.56
CA GLN A 217 -10.23 10.69 -17.70
C GLN A 217 -11.46 11.55 -17.39
N ASN A 218 -12.29 11.14 -16.42
CA ASN A 218 -13.45 11.91 -15.97
C ASN A 218 -13.15 12.45 -14.57
N PRO A 219 -12.91 13.76 -14.40
CA PRO A 219 -12.66 14.41 -13.12
C PRO A 219 -13.87 14.35 -12.18
#